data_47f7b3c20acf2741b325dde210f5599d
#
_entry.id   47f7b3c20acf2741b325dde210f5599d
#
_cell.length_a   1.000
_cell.length_b   1.000
_cell.length_c   1.000
_cell.angle_alpha   90.00
_cell.angle_beta   90.00
_cell.angle_gamma   90.00
#
_symmetry.space_group_name_H-M   'P 1'
#
loop_
_entity.id
_entity.type
_entity.pdbx_description
1 polymer ?
#
loop_
_entity_poly.entity_id
_entity_poly.type
_entity_poly.pdbx_seq_one_letter_code
_entity_poly.pdbx_strand_id
1 'polypeptide(L)'
;MKNSPDSSAGEDLGDDFKKALDEGWLPIREVARQTGVNAITLRAWERRYGLIVPQRTPKGHRLFSAEHVQRILTILTWLNRGVAVSQVKQLLETPQTLTEPAQNDWHVLRQTLLQAVTLLTERTLDDTVNQAMSLYPPRTLCEQLLMPLLAELEQRWQGQFGAQMERVFFYSWLRSKFGARIYHNNRQLRGAPLLLINHSDLPLEPHLWLTAWLISSADCPVEVFDWPLPAGELALAVDHLQARGIVLYSSKAMNLTQLPKLLSGIRCAKMIVGPTVCIHHAELSVRTTEIADLSLAEDPLSAHQELVRRGLI
;
A
#
# COMPACT_ATOMS: atom_id res chain seq x y z
N MET A 1 -28.03 40.62 36.81
CA MET A 1 -28.01 39.16 36.95
C MET A 1 -27.73 38.56 35.58
N LYS A 2 -26.48 38.12 35.32
CA LYS A 2 -26.07 37.48 34.08
C LYS A 2 -26.11 35.96 34.30
N ASN A 3 -26.98 35.27 33.57
CA ASN A 3 -27.03 33.82 33.55
C ASN A 3 -25.77 33.30 32.79
N SER A 4 -24.97 32.52 33.47
CA SER A 4 -23.89 31.71 32.87
C SER A 4 -24.52 30.53 32.12
N PRO A 5 -24.04 30.18 30.91
CA PRO A 5 -24.50 28.98 30.23
C PRO A 5 -23.84 27.74 30.85
N ASP A 6 -24.66 26.74 30.95
CA ASP A 6 -24.49 25.40 31.45
C ASP A 6 -23.20 24.70 30.89
N SER A 7 -22.23 24.46 31.75
CA SER A 7 -20.98 23.77 31.45
C SER A 7 -21.08 22.23 31.53
N SER A 8 -22.26 21.69 31.85
CA SER A 8 -22.47 20.25 32.09
C SER A 8 -22.62 19.39 30.81
N ALA A 9 -22.96 19.99 29.66
CA ALA A 9 -23.17 19.25 28.41
C ALA A 9 -21.88 18.80 27.71
N GLY A 10 -20.73 19.35 28.08
CA GLY A 10 -19.43 19.02 27.47
C GLY A 10 -18.73 17.83 28.10
N GLU A 11 -18.93 17.60 29.39
CA GLU A 11 -18.28 16.52 30.15
C GLU A 11 -19.01 15.17 29.95
N ASP A 12 -20.35 15.19 29.88
CA ASP A 12 -21.18 13.99 29.73
C ASP A 12 -20.94 13.23 28.40
N LEU A 13 -20.56 13.93 27.35
CA LEU A 13 -20.32 13.35 26.02
C LEU A 13 -18.91 12.74 25.84
N GLY A 14 -17.96 13.00 26.73
CA GLY A 14 -16.68 12.34 26.84
C GLY A 14 -16.79 11.00 27.57
N ASP A 15 -17.70 10.93 28.53
CA ASP A 15 -17.92 9.74 29.36
C ASP A 15 -18.68 8.65 28.59
N ASP A 16 -19.66 8.97 27.75
CA ASP A 16 -20.33 8.00 26.88
C ASP A 16 -19.34 7.32 25.89
N PHE A 17 -18.39 8.07 25.36
CA PHE A 17 -17.37 7.51 24.47
C PHE A 17 -16.39 6.62 25.24
N LYS A 18 -15.94 7.03 26.42
CA LYS A 18 -15.09 6.22 27.29
C LYS A 18 -15.81 4.95 27.73
N LYS A 19 -17.05 5.06 28.16
CA LYS A 19 -17.87 3.92 28.57
C LYS A 19 -18.04 2.91 27.43
N ALA A 20 -18.26 3.36 26.19
CA ALA A 20 -18.32 2.48 25.04
C ALA A 20 -16.98 1.74 24.78
N LEU A 21 -15.84 2.40 24.99
CA LEU A 21 -14.52 1.75 24.88
C LEU A 21 -14.34 0.70 25.98
N ASP A 22 -14.76 0.98 27.20
CA ASP A 22 -14.71 0.05 28.34
C ASP A 22 -15.64 -1.15 28.13
N GLU A 23 -16.74 -0.98 27.39
CA GLU A 23 -17.66 -2.03 26.94
C GLU A 23 -17.13 -2.82 25.73
N GLY A 24 -15.92 -2.54 25.24
CA GLY A 24 -15.26 -3.25 24.13
C GLY A 24 -15.62 -2.75 22.73
N TRP A 25 -16.27 -1.58 22.63
CA TRP A 25 -16.48 -0.94 21.33
C TRP A 25 -15.20 -0.27 20.83
N LEU A 26 -14.94 -0.36 19.54
CA LEU A 26 -13.72 0.13 18.90
C LEU A 26 -14.00 1.38 18.05
N PRO A 27 -13.20 2.43 18.18
CA PRO A 27 -13.24 3.55 17.25
C PRO A 27 -12.67 3.14 15.87
N ILE A 28 -13.10 3.85 14.82
CA ILE A 28 -12.68 3.54 13.43
C ILE A 28 -11.17 3.46 13.24
N ARG A 29 -10.38 4.22 14.01
CA ARG A 29 -8.93 4.21 13.95
C ARG A 29 -8.36 2.88 14.43
N GLU A 30 -8.91 2.34 15.50
CA GLU A 30 -8.47 1.07 16.06
C GLU A 30 -8.87 -0.10 15.14
N VAL A 31 -10.08 -0.04 14.56
CA VAL A 31 -10.51 -1.02 13.55
C VAL A 31 -9.61 -0.97 12.32
N ALA A 32 -9.25 0.21 11.84
CA ALA A 32 -8.31 0.37 10.72
C ALA A 32 -6.95 -0.27 11.03
N ARG A 33 -6.43 -0.08 12.25
CA ARG A 33 -5.18 -0.68 12.72
C ARG A 33 -5.25 -2.21 12.78
N GLN A 34 -6.34 -2.76 13.31
CA GLN A 34 -6.51 -4.22 13.45
C GLN A 34 -6.76 -4.94 12.13
N THR A 35 -7.44 -4.29 11.18
CA THR A 35 -7.86 -4.92 9.92
C THR A 35 -6.97 -4.56 8.73
N GLY A 36 -6.11 -3.55 8.85
CA GLY A 36 -5.34 -3.01 7.74
C GLY A 36 -6.17 -2.22 6.72
N VAL A 37 -7.47 -1.98 7.00
CA VAL A 37 -8.36 -1.21 6.11
C VAL A 37 -8.45 0.23 6.59
N ASN A 38 -8.03 1.17 5.77
CA ASN A 38 -8.04 2.57 6.16
C ASN A 38 -9.46 3.11 6.43
N ALA A 39 -9.55 4.15 7.25
CA ALA A 39 -10.84 4.73 7.67
C ALA A 39 -11.68 5.29 6.51
N ILE A 40 -11.05 5.69 5.41
CA ILE A 40 -11.75 6.20 4.22
C ILE A 40 -12.48 5.06 3.52
N THR A 41 -11.82 3.92 3.34
CA THR A 41 -12.39 2.70 2.76
C THR A 41 -13.53 2.17 3.63
N LEU A 42 -13.37 2.10 4.97
CA LEU A 42 -14.43 1.68 5.90
C LEU A 42 -15.69 2.58 5.78
N ARG A 43 -15.50 3.90 5.67
CA ARG A 43 -16.62 4.84 5.46
C ARG A 43 -17.26 4.67 4.08
N ALA A 44 -16.47 4.34 3.04
CA ALA A 44 -17.02 4.07 1.71
C ALA A 44 -17.85 2.78 1.70
N TRP A 45 -17.38 1.73 2.37
CA TRP A 45 -18.12 0.47 2.51
C TRP A 45 -19.44 0.64 3.27
N GLU A 46 -19.46 1.45 4.33
CA GLU A 46 -20.70 1.80 5.04
C GLU A 46 -21.67 2.55 4.12
N ARG A 47 -21.21 3.66 3.51
CA ARG A 47 -22.12 4.58 2.81
C ARG A 47 -22.59 4.09 1.45
N ARG A 48 -21.70 3.44 0.67
CA ARG A 48 -22.00 3.06 -0.72
C ARG A 48 -22.58 1.66 -0.85
N TYR A 49 -22.15 0.74 0.01
CA TYR A 49 -22.50 -0.67 -0.11
C TYR A 49 -23.26 -1.23 1.09
N GLY A 50 -23.29 -0.51 2.22
CA GLY A 50 -23.94 -1.01 3.45
C GLY A 50 -23.31 -2.33 3.94
N LEU A 51 -22.01 -2.53 3.68
CA LEU A 51 -21.30 -3.75 4.08
C LEU A 51 -21.11 -3.83 5.59
N ILE A 52 -21.01 -2.68 6.24
CA ILE A 52 -20.82 -2.53 7.68
C ILE A 52 -21.71 -1.38 8.14
N VAL A 53 -22.42 -1.56 9.24
CA VAL A 53 -23.27 -0.52 9.82
C VAL A 53 -22.83 -0.31 11.28
N PRO A 54 -21.82 0.56 11.54
CA PRO A 54 -21.35 0.82 12.88
C PRO A 54 -22.40 1.57 13.70
N GLN A 55 -22.38 1.41 15.02
CA GLN A 55 -23.13 2.27 15.92
C GLN A 55 -22.53 3.69 15.92
N ARG A 56 -23.35 4.66 16.32
CA ARG A 56 -22.92 6.05 16.42
C ARG A 56 -23.18 6.61 17.82
N THR A 57 -22.17 7.29 18.34
CA THR A 57 -22.38 8.09 19.54
C THR A 57 -23.33 9.25 19.26
N PRO A 58 -23.91 9.90 20.28
CA PRO A 58 -24.69 11.13 20.11
C PRO A 58 -23.96 12.25 19.35
N LYS A 59 -22.62 12.29 19.43
CA LYS A 59 -21.73 13.19 18.63
C LYS A 59 -21.46 12.69 17.21
N GLY A 60 -22.03 11.57 16.79
CA GLY A 60 -21.85 11.01 15.43
C GLY A 60 -20.57 10.20 15.22
N HIS A 61 -19.76 9.93 16.25
CA HIS A 61 -18.59 9.07 16.14
C HIS A 61 -18.99 7.61 15.90
N ARG A 62 -18.28 6.93 15.00
CA ARG A 62 -18.50 5.52 14.67
C ARG A 62 -17.87 4.61 15.70
N LEU A 63 -18.64 3.65 16.16
CA LEU A 63 -18.23 2.60 17.09
C LEU A 63 -18.48 1.22 16.46
N PHE A 64 -17.50 0.35 16.54
CA PHE A 64 -17.49 -0.97 15.93
C PHE A 64 -17.39 -2.04 17.01
N SER A 65 -18.21 -3.09 16.92
CA SER A 65 -18.09 -4.28 17.77
C SER A 65 -17.06 -5.27 17.21
N ALA A 66 -16.71 -6.28 17.99
CA ALA A 66 -15.89 -7.40 17.53
C ALA A 66 -16.49 -8.10 16.30
N GLU A 67 -17.82 -8.21 16.21
CA GLU A 67 -18.50 -8.76 15.05
C GLU A 67 -18.28 -7.96 13.77
N HIS A 68 -18.26 -6.62 13.89
CA HIS A 68 -17.92 -5.75 12.76
C HIS A 68 -16.48 -6.00 12.29
N VAL A 69 -15.54 -6.21 13.21
CA VAL A 69 -14.15 -6.55 12.85
C VAL A 69 -14.10 -7.88 12.10
N GLN A 70 -14.79 -8.92 12.59
CA GLN A 70 -14.86 -10.22 11.90
C GLN A 70 -15.51 -10.09 10.51
N ARG A 71 -16.57 -9.30 10.40
CA ARG A 71 -17.21 -9.02 9.11
C ARG A 71 -16.26 -8.32 8.14
N ILE A 72 -15.45 -7.36 8.61
CA ILE A 72 -14.41 -6.71 7.79
C ILE A 72 -13.37 -7.73 7.32
N LEU A 73 -12.89 -8.62 8.17
CA LEU A 73 -11.94 -9.67 7.81
C LEU A 73 -12.52 -10.64 6.76
N THR A 74 -13.82 -10.96 6.88
CA THR A 74 -14.52 -11.76 5.87
C THR A 74 -14.63 -11.02 4.54
N ILE A 75 -14.94 -9.73 4.55
CA ILE A 75 -14.94 -8.88 3.35
C ILE A 75 -13.56 -8.91 2.69
N LEU A 76 -12.49 -8.69 3.46
CA LEU A 76 -11.11 -8.77 2.96
C LEU A 76 -10.80 -10.12 2.30
N THR A 77 -11.28 -11.22 2.88
CA THR A 77 -11.09 -12.55 2.31
C THR A 77 -11.70 -12.65 0.91
N TRP A 78 -12.89 -12.10 0.69
CA TRP A 78 -13.52 -12.09 -0.63
C TRP A 78 -12.81 -11.16 -1.61
N LEU A 79 -12.43 -9.96 -1.17
CA LEU A 79 -11.70 -9.01 -2.02
C LEU A 79 -10.35 -9.56 -2.46
N ASN A 80 -9.62 -10.24 -1.55
CA ASN A 80 -8.33 -10.87 -1.87
C ASN A 80 -8.48 -12.09 -2.81
N ARG A 81 -9.67 -12.69 -2.88
CA ARG A 81 -10.00 -13.70 -3.91
C ARG A 81 -10.41 -13.08 -5.25
N GLY A 82 -10.35 -11.75 -5.38
CA GLY A 82 -10.69 -11.03 -6.61
C GLY A 82 -12.16 -10.67 -6.76
N VAL A 83 -12.99 -10.87 -5.74
CA VAL A 83 -14.41 -10.47 -5.76
C VAL A 83 -14.49 -8.95 -5.67
N ALA A 84 -15.30 -8.34 -6.53
CA ALA A 84 -15.55 -6.91 -6.47
C ALA A 84 -16.36 -6.50 -5.23
N VAL A 85 -16.06 -5.33 -4.67
CA VAL A 85 -16.74 -4.82 -3.46
C VAL A 85 -18.26 -4.75 -3.61
N SER A 86 -18.75 -4.48 -4.82
CA SER A 86 -20.18 -4.44 -5.16
C SER A 86 -20.89 -5.79 -4.95
N GLN A 87 -20.19 -6.88 -5.13
CA GLN A 87 -20.71 -8.26 -5.06
C GLN A 87 -20.58 -8.87 -3.65
N VAL A 88 -19.70 -8.31 -2.81
CA VAL A 88 -19.41 -8.87 -1.48
C VAL A 88 -20.65 -8.93 -0.60
N LYS A 89 -21.54 -7.94 -0.67
CA LYS A 89 -22.77 -7.90 0.15
C LYS A 89 -23.63 -9.15 -0.06
N GLN A 90 -23.88 -9.50 -1.33
CA GLN A 90 -24.67 -10.66 -1.69
C GLN A 90 -24.07 -11.98 -1.17
N LEU A 91 -22.74 -12.10 -1.23
CA LEU A 91 -22.01 -13.28 -0.75
C LEU A 91 -22.02 -13.41 0.78
N LEU A 92 -22.10 -12.31 1.50
CA LEU A 92 -22.22 -12.30 2.95
C LEU A 92 -23.64 -12.67 3.44
N GLU A 93 -24.66 -12.37 2.64
CA GLU A 93 -26.07 -12.63 2.97
C GLU A 93 -26.54 -14.01 2.50
N THR A 94 -25.94 -14.54 1.42
CA THR A 94 -26.34 -15.83 0.85
C THR A 94 -25.07 -16.62 0.48
N PRO A 95 -24.61 -17.56 1.33
CA PRO A 95 -23.47 -18.42 1.00
C PRO A 95 -23.88 -19.42 -0.11
N GLN A 96 -23.94 -18.98 -1.34
CA GLN A 96 -24.07 -19.84 -2.50
C GLN A 96 -22.70 -20.12 -3.13
N THR A 97 -22.51 -21.36 -3.56
CA THR A 97 -21.41 -21.77 -4.43
C THR A 97 -21.33 -20.81 -5.62
N LEU A 98 -20.19 -20.15 -5.75
CA LEU A 98 -19.89 -19.27 -6.88
C LEU A 98 -19.97 -20.09 -8.18
N THR A 99 -21.09 -20.02 -8.85
CA THR A 99 -21.21 -20.34 -10.27
C THR A 99 -20.68 -19.12 -11.01
N GLU A 100 -19.50 -19.25 -11.59
CA GLU A 100 -18.74 -18.31 -12.41
C GLU A 100 -18.61 -16.86 -11.88
N PRO A 101 -17.40 -16.28 -11.83
CA PRO A 101 -17.24 -14.87 -11.51
C PRO A 101 -17.94 -14.07 -12.59
N ALA A 102 -19.00 -13.34 -12.22
CA ALA A 102 -19.53 -12.26 -13.05
C ALA A 102 -18.35 -11.40 -13.52
N GLN A 103 -18.42 -10.89 -14.76
CA GLN A 103 -17.37 -10.12 -15.44
C GLN A 103 -16.54 -9.33 -14.44
N ASN A 104 -15.28 -9.74 -14.28
CA ASN A 104 -14.42 -9.30 -13.20
C ASN A 104 -14.26 -7.77 -13.27
N ASP A 105 -14.83 -7.03 -12.32
CA ASP A 105 -14.73 -5.55 -12.26
C ASP A 105 -13.26 -5.09 -12.38
N TRP A 106 -12.31 -5.92 -11.94
CA TRP A 106 -10.88 -5.68 -12.11
C TRP A 106 -10.44 -5.67 -13.58
N HIS A 107 -11.04 -6.53 -14.41
CA HIS A 107 -10.77 -6.54 -15.85
C HIS A 107 -11.29 -5.25 -16.48
N VAL A 108 -12.51 -4.82 -16.15
CA VAL A 108 -13.09 -3.57 -16.66
C VAL A 108 -12.24 -2.37 -16.26
N LEU A 109 -11.82 -2.31 -14.99
CA LEU A 109 -10.92 -1.25 -14.50
C LEU A 109 -9.59 -1.26 -15.24
N ARG A 110 -8.96 -2.43 -15.45
CA ARG A 110 -7.72 -2.53 -16.23
C ARG A 110 -7.91 -2.05 -17.67
N GLN A 111 -8.95 -2.49 -18.34
CA GLN A 111 -9.22 -2.06 -19.73
C GLN A 111 -9.42 -0.54 -19.83
N THR A 112 -10.12 0.07 -18.87
CA THR A 112 -10.29 1.52 -18.80
C THR A 112 -8.93 2.22 -18.65
N LEU A 113 -8.05 1.70 -17.77
CA LEU A 113 -6.72 2.27 -17.56
C LEU A 113 -5.81 2.07 -18.76
N LEU A 114 -5.84 0.90 -19.40
CA LEU A 114 -5.07 0.62 -20.63
C LEU A 114 -5.49 1.57 -21.77
N GLN A 115 -6.80 1.77 -21.95
CA GLN A 115 -7.30 2.73 -22.92
C GLN A 115 -6.87 4.16 -22.60
N ALA A 116 -6.92 4.55 -21.33
CA ALA A 116 -6.49 5.86 -20.89
C ALA A 116 -5.00 6.11 -21.15
N VAL A 117 -4.15 5.08 -21.00
CA VAL A 117 -2.71 5.14 -21.37
C VAL A 117 -2.56 5.34 -22.87
N THR A 118 -3.27 4.56 -23.68
CA THR A 118 -3.22 4.67 -25.15
C THR A 118 -3.62 6.06 -25.65
N LEU A 119 -4.65 6.63 -25.04
CA LEU A 119 -5.19 7.94 -25.40
C LEU A 119 -4.51 9.11 -24.68
N LEU A 120 -3.51 8.83 -23.83
CA LEU A 120 -2.79 9.80 -23.01
C LEU A 120 -3.73 10.68 -22.15
N THR A 121 -4.81 10.09 -21.62
CA THR A 121 -5.84 10.81 -20.86
C THR A 121 -5.53 10.73 -19.35
N GLU A 122 -4.72 11.66 -18.84
CA GLU A 122 -4.30 11.73 -17.43
C GLU A 122 -5.49 11.78 -16.47
N ARG A 123 -6.52 12.58 -16.79
CA ARG A 123 -7.70 12.72 -15.94
C ARG A 123 -8.43 11.40 -15.75
N THR A 124 -8.58 10.61 -16.81
CA THR A 124 -9.22 9.29 -16.74
C THR A 124 -8.42 8.33 -15.86
N LEU A 125 -7.07 8.33 -15.98
CA LEU A 125 -6.19 7.57 -15.10
C LEU A 125 -6.41 7.98 -13.64
N ASP A 126 -6.40 9.28 -13.38
CA ASP A 126 -6.48 9.83 -12.03
C ASP A 126 -7.82 9.54 -11.36
N ASP A 127 -8.92 9.79 -12.06
CA ASP A 127 -10.28 9.55 -11.57
C ASP A 127 -10.51 8.05 -11.29
N THR A 128 -10.11 7.17 -12.22
CA THR A 128 -10.27 5.71 -12.09
C THR A 128 -9.47 5.17 -10.90
N VAL A 129 -8.20 5.57 -10.78
CA VAL A 129 -7.34 5.10 -9.67
C VAL A 129 -7.80 5.70 -8.34
N ASN A 130 -8.22 6.97 -8.27
CA ASN A 130 -8.77 7.57 -7.06
C ASN A 130 -10.03 6.85 -6.59
N GLN A 131 -10.93 6.52 -7.52
CA GLN A 131 -12.13 5.75 -7.20
C GLN A 131 -11.76 4.39 -6.62
N ALA A 132 -10.84 3.65 -7.25
CA ALA A 132 -10.38 2.36 -6.77
C ALA A 132 -9.69 2.47 -5.40
N MET A 133 -8.80 3.46 -5.19
CA MET A 133 -8.15 3.73 -3.90
C MET A 133 -9.14 4.07 -2.78
N SER A 134 -10.32 4.60 -3.10
CA SER A 134 -11.37 4.87 -2.11
C SER A 134 -12.14 3.63 -1.67
N LEU A 135 -12.13 2.57 -2.48
CA LEU A 135 -12.95 1.36 -2.30
C LEU A 135 -12.16 0.15 -1.82
N TYR A 136 -10.89 0.07 -2.21
CA TYR A 136 -10.06 -1.10 -1.96
C TYR A 136 -8.87 -0.77 -1.06
N PRO A 137 -8.49 -1.69 -0.15
CA PRO A 137 -7.25 -1.56 0.61
C PRO A 137 -6.03 -1.51 -0.33
N PRO A 138 -4.94 -0.81 0.07
CA PRO A 138 -3.74 -0.66 -0.75
C PRO A 138 -3.17 -1.99 -1.27
N ARG A 139 -3.09 -3.00 -0.40
CA ARG A 139 -2.59 -4.33 -0.76
C ARG A 139 -3.45 -4.98 -1.86
N THR A 140 -4.77 -5.02 -1.65
CA THR A 140 -5.72 -5.61 -2.62
C THR A 140 -5.66 -4.87 -3.96
N LEU A 141 -5.59 -3.54 -3.93
CA LEU A 141 -5.49 -2.73 -5.15
C LEU A 141 -4.18 -2.98 -5.89
N CYS A 142 -3.07 -3.11 -5.17
CA CYS A 142 -1.77 -3.45 -5.74
C CYS A 142 -1.81 -4.82 -6.42
N GLU A 143 -2.33 -5.83 -5.73
CA GLU A 143 -2.38 -7.23 -6.17
C GLU A 143 -3.34 -7.44 -7.35
N GLN A 144 -4.56 -6.91 -7.27
CA GLN A 144 -5.63 -7.21 -8.23
C GLN A 144 -5.66 -6.26 -9.44
N LEU A 145 -5.11 -5.05 -9.31
CA LEU A 145 -5.18 -4.04 -10.36
C LEU A 145 -3.81 -3.55 -10.83
N LEU A 146 -2.98 -3.00 -9.94
CA LEU A 146 -1.81 -2.22 -10.36
C LEU A 146 -0.67 -3.09 -10.89
N MET A 147 -0.34 -4.19 -10.22
CA MET A 147 0.70 -5.11 -10.71
C MET A 147 0.28 -5.83 -12.00
N PRO A 148 -0.96 -6.36 -12.14
CA PRO A 148 -1.41 -6.90 -13.41
C PRO A 148 -1.46 -5.86 -14.54
N LEU A 149 -1.85 -4.61 -14.24
CA LEU A 149 -1.81 -3.51 -15.22
C LEU A 149 -0.38 -3.23 -15.72
N LEU A 150 0.59 -3.15 -14.80
CA LEU A 150 1.99 -2.94 -15.16
C LEU A 150 2.52 -4.08 -16.03
N ALA A 151 2.23 -5.32 -15.68
CA ALA A 151 2.65 -6.48 -16.46
C ALA A 151 2.05 -6.47 -17.88
N GLU A 152 0.77 -6.12 -18.02
CA GLU A 152 0.08 -6.03 -19.31
C GLU A 152 0.63 -4.87 -20.17
N LEU A 153 0.93 -3.71 -19.56
CA LEU A 153 1.56 -2.58 -20.23
C LEU A 153 2.97 -2.91 -20.69
N GLU A 154 3.80 -3.52 -19.84
CA GLU A 154 5.16 -3.92 -20.21
C GLU A 154 5.16 -4.94 -21.36
N GLN A 155 4.26 -5.92 -21.33
CA GLN A 155 4.11 -6.87 -22.43
C GLN A 155 3.69 -6.17 -23.73
N ARG A 156 2.72 -5.25 -23.64
CA ARG A 156 2.22 -4.49 -24.79
C ARG A 156 3.30 -3.60 -25.42
N TRP A 157 4.15 -2.99 -24.60
CA TRP A 157 5.20 -2.10 -25.09
C TRP A 157 6.39 -2.81 -25.74
N GLN A 158 6.43 -4.15 -25.66
CA GLN A 158 7.45 -4.93 -26.37
C GLN A 158 7.20 -4.91 -27.88
N GLY A 159 8.04 -4.17 -28.61
CA GLY A 159 8.00 -4.16 -30.08
C GLY A 159 6.91 -3.32 -30.74
N GLN A 160 6.13 -2.54 -30.00
CA GLN A 160 5.07 -1.68 -30.53
C GLN A 160 5.60 -0.29 -30.90
N PHE A 161 5.21 0.22 -32.07
CA PHE A 161 5.45 1.63 -32.41
C PHE A 161 4.66 2.56 -31.47
N GLY A 162 5.28 3.62 -30.98
CA GLY A 162 4.65 4.53 -30.00
C GLY A 162 4.71 4.08 -28.54
N ALA A 163 5.17 2.86 -28.27
CA ALA A 163 5.30 2.30 -26.93
C ALA A 163 6.09 3.19 -25.96
N GLN A 164 7.16 3.80 -26.43
CA GLN A 164 7.97 4.69 -25.59
C GLN A 164 7.23 5.94 -25.16
N MET A 165 6.35 6.48 -25.98
CA MET A 165 5.51 7.63 -25.65
C MET A 165 4.50 7.27 -24.55
N GLU A 166 3.79 6.16 -24.71
CA GLU A 166 2.85 5.64 -23.70
C GLU A 166 3.55 5.36 -22.36
N ARG A 167 4.75 4.73 -22.44
CA ARG A 167 5.56 4.40 -21.26
C ARG A 167 6.01 5.64 -20.49
N VAL A 168 6.54 6.65 -21.18
CA VAL A 168 6.97 7.91 -20.57
C VAL A 168 5.77 8.63 -19.93
N PHE A 169 4.65 8.71 -20.64
CA PHE A 169 3.42 9.32 -20.11
C PHE A 169 2.95 8.61 -18.84
N PHE A 170 2.76 7.28 -18.91
CA PHE A 170 2.23 6.51 -17.80
C PHE A 170 3.17 6.53 -16.57
N TYR A 171 4.47 6.39 -16.78
CA TYR A 171 5.44 6.40 -15.69
C TYR A 171 5.58 7.77 -15.03
N SER A 172 5.52 8.85 -15.80
CA SER A 172 5.53 10.22 -15.26
C SER A 172 4.29 10.46 -14.39
N TRP A 173 3.12 10.04 -14.88
CA TRP A 173 1.89 10.10 -14.11
C TRP A 173 1.97 9.24 -12.84
N LEU A 174 2.41 8.00 -12.95
CA LEU A 174 2.50 7.06 -11.82
C LEU A 174 3.40 7.61 -10.71
N ARG A 175 4.58 8.12 -11.08
CA ARG A 175 5.50 8.76 -10.14
C ARG A 175 4.85 9.94 -9.42
N SER A 176 4.20 10.83 -10.16
CA SER A 176 3.51 11.98 -9.60
C SER A 176 2.38 11.57 -8.66
N LYS A 177 1.57 10.59 -9.09
CA LYS A 177 0.44 10.06 -8.32
C LYS A 177 0.87 9.44 -7.00
N PHE A 178 1.80 8.50 -7.04
CA PHE A 178 2.25 7.80 -5.84
C PHE A 178 3.16 8.69 -4.98
N GLY A 179 3.96 9.54 -5.58
CA GLY A 179 4.74 10.57 -4.87
C GLY A 179 3.87 11.49 -4.02
N ALA A 180 2.79 12.02 -4.60
CA ALA A 180 1.83 12.84 -3.86
C ALA A 180 1.14 12.08 -2.71
N ARG A 181 0.80 10.79 -2.93
CA ARG A 181 0.20 9.95 -1.89
C ARG A 181 1.17 9.66 -0.75
N ILE A 182 2.39 9.28 -1.06
CA ILE A 182 3.45 9.01 -0.09
C ILE A 182 3.73 10.29 0.72
N TYR A 183 3.88 11.43 0.05
CA TYR A 183 4.07 12.71 0.71
C TYR A 183 2.93 13.04 1.69
N HIS A 184 1.67 12.85 1.26
CA HIS A 184 0.52 13.05 2.12
C HIS A 184 0.53 12.12 3.34
N ASN A 185 0.84 10.84 3.16
CA ASN A 185 0.93 9.86 4.24
C ASN A 185 2.06 10.27 5.23
N ASN A 186 3.26 10.53 4.72
CA ASN A 186 4.42 10.91 5.53
C ASN A 186 4.17 12.11 6.44
N ARG A 187 3.39 13.11 5.99
CA ARG A 187 3.04 14.27 6.82
C ARG A 187 2.26 13.93 8.09
N GLN A 188 1.58 12.80 8.10
CA GLN A 188 0.79 12.32 9.25
C GLN A 188 1.55 11.31 10.09
N LEU A 189 2.68 10.80 9.59
CA LEU A 189 3.49 9.76 10.23
C LEU A 189 4.65 10.37 11.00
N ARG A 190 5.16 9.62 11.96
CA ARG A 190 6.31 9.99 12.78
C ARG A 190 7.24 8.79 12.95
N GLY A 191 8.49 9.08 13.26
CA GLY A 191 9.52 8.06 13.52
C GLY A 191 10.51 7.94 12.37
N ALA A 192 11.44 7.02 12.52
CA ALA A 192 12.50 6.76 11.56
C ALA A 192 11.92 6.18 10.26
N PRO A 193 12.28 6.69 9.09
CA PRO A 193 11.77 6.19 7.82
C PRO A 193 12.40 4.87 7.40
N LEU A 194 11.74 4.16 6.48
CA LEU A 194 12.40 3.20 5.60
C LEU A 194 12.92 3.94 4.37
N LEU A 195 14.19 3.74 4.02
CA LEU A 195 14.80 4.31 2.84
C LEU A 195 14.69 3.33 1.67
N LEU A 196 13.95 3.71 0.63
CA LEU A 196 13.79 2.93 -0.59
C LEU A 196 14.68 3.51 -1.69
N ILE A 197 15.43 2.67 -2.38
CA ILE A 197 16.47 3.09 -3.32
C ILE A 197 16.32 2.35 -4.63
N ASN A 198 16.27 3.09 -5.72
CA ASN A 198 16.40 2.55 -7.06
C ASN A 198 17.85 2.12 -7.33
N HIS A 199 18.05 0.83 -7.55
CA HIS A 199 19.34 0.25 -7.86
C HIS A 199 19.39 -0.41 -9.27
N SER A 200 18.44 -0.05 -10.13
CA SER A 200 18.25 -0.66 -11.46
C SER A 200 18.95 0.08 -12.60
N ASP A 201 19.56 1.22 -12.34
CA ASP A 201 20.05 2.15 -13.37
C ASP A 201 18.97 2.54 -14.40
N LEU A 202 17.71 2.44 -14.03
CA LEU A 202 16.56 2.92 -14.82
C LEU A 202 16.06 4.25 -14.28
N PRO A 203 15.58 5.14 -15.16
CA PRO A 203 15.11 6.47 -14.74
C PRO A 203 13.88 6.43 -13.83
N LEU A 204 13.15 5.33 -13.85
CA LEU A 204 11.99 5.10 -12.98
C LEU A 204 11.72 3.61 -12.84
N GLU A 205 11.45 3.20 -11.60
CA GLU A 205 11.01 1.86 -11.22
C GLU A 205 9.59 1.90 -10.66
N PRO A 206 8.57 1.51 -11.43
CA PRO A 206 7.18 1.58 -10.98
C PRO A 206 6.91 0.77 -9.72
N HIS A 207 7.51 -0.42 -9.62
CA HIS A 207 7.32 -1.30 -8.46
C HIS A 207 7.98 -0.76 -7.19
N LEU A 208 9.07 0.04 -7.30
CA LEU A 208 9.63 0.79 -6.18
C LEU A 208 8.60 1.75 -5.59
N TRP A 209 7.89 2.49 -6.44
CA TRP A 209 6.83 3.42 -6.02
C TRP A 209 5.63 2.72 -5.43
N LEU A 210 5.24 1.54 -5.96
CA LEU A 210 4.20 0.71 -5.35
C LEU A 210 4.62 0.19 -3.97
N THR A 211 5.86 -0.26 -3.83
CA THR A 211 6.43 -0.70 -2.55
C THR A 211 6.39 0.43 -1.52
N ALA A 212 6.86 1.63 -1.90
CA ALA A 212 6.83 2.80 -1.03
C ALA A 212 5.41 3.20 -0.62
N TRP A 213 4.46 3.14 -1.56
CA TRP A 213 3.06 3.42 -1.26
C TRP A 213 2.44 2.40 -0.30
N LEU A 214 2.70 1.11 -0.48
CA LEU A 214 2.23 0.07 0.44
C LEU A 214 2.77 0.30 1.85
N ILE A 215 4.07 0.56 1.99
CA ILE A 215 4.73 0.81 3.27
C ILE A 215 4.17 2.07 3.95
N SER A 216 4.06 3.18 3.21
CA SER A 216 3.52 4.42 3.78
C SER A 216 2.03 4.32 4.15
N SER A 217 1.29 3.43 3.49
CA SER A 217 -0.11 3.13 3.80
C SER A 217 -0.27 2.20 5.01
N ALA A 218 0.81 1.56 5.46
CA ALA A 218 0.90 0.75 6.68
C ALA A 218 1.53 1.54 7.86
N ASP A 219 1.28 2.85 7.89
CA ASP A 219 1.69 3.76 8.97
C ASP A 219 3.22 3.86 9.21
N CYS A 220 4.03 3.55 8.20
CA CYS A 220 5.48 3.69 8.25
C CYS A 220 5.97 4.82 7.32
N PRO A 221 6.69 5.83 7.81
CA PRO A 221 7.27 6.86 6.95
C PRO A 221 8.32 6.26 6.02
N VAL A 222 8.39 6.78 4.80
CA VAL A 222 9.32 6.33 3.76
C VAL A 222 10.03 7.50 3.09
N GLU A 223 11.29 7.29 2.74
CA GLU A 223 12.03 8.17 1.83
C GLU A 223 12.36 7.40 0.56
N VAL A 224 12.13 8.00 -0.61
CA VAL A 224 12.34 7.34 -1.90
C VAL A 224 13.44 8.06 -2.67
N PHE A 225 14.55 7.35 -2.88
CA PHE A 225 15.61 7.76 -3.77
C PHE A 225 15.42 7.04 -5.10
N ASP A 226 14.73 7.67 -6.03
CA ASP A 226 14.39 7.09 -7.34
C ASP A 226 15.49 7.25 -8.40
N TRP A 227 16.59 7.89 -8.04
CA TRP A 227 17.83 7.94 -8.81
C TRP A 227 18.89 7.06 -8.17
N PRO A 228 19.80 6.48 -9.00
CA PRO A 228 20.91 5.70 -8.46
C PRO A 228 21.78 6.52 -7.52
N LEU A 229 22.08 5.96 -6.36
CA LEU A 229 22.98 6.53 -5.37
C LEU A 229 24.34 5.84 -5.45
N PRO A 230 25.47 6.58 -5.45
CA PRO A 230 26.79 5.96 -5.36
C PRO A 230 26.92 5.07 -4.13
N ALA A 231 27.48 3.87 -4.31
CA ALA A 231 27.58 2.87 -3.23
C ALA A 231 28.27 3.40 -1.97
N GLY A 232 29.24 4.30 -2.11
CA GLY A 232 29.95 4.91 -0.97
C GLY A 232 29.12 5.92 -0.17
N GLU A 233 28.00 6.38 -0.71
CA GLU A 233 27.14 7.39 -0.07
C GLU A 233 25.91 6.77 0.61
N LEU A 234 25.64 5.48 0.39
CA LEU A 234 24.47 4.80 0.92
C LEU A 234 24.46 4.79 2.46
N ALA A 235 25.58 4.43 3.08
CA ALA A 235 25.69 4.44 4.54
C ALA A 235 25.51 5.86 5.12
N LEU A 236 26.04 6.88 4.44
CA LEU A 236 25.87 8.28 4.82
C LEU A 236 24.40 8.71 4.77
N ALA A 237 23.68 8.33 3.70
CA ALA A 237 22.24 8.62 3.57
C ALA A 237 21.43 7.97 4.71
N VAL A 238 21.74 6.70 5.05
CA VAL A 238 21.12 5.97 6.16
C VAL A 238 21.34 6.71 7.49
N ASP A 239 22.57 7.14 7.74
CA ASP A 239 22.94 7.85 8.98
C ASP A 239 22.27 9.22 9.07
N HIS A 240 22.23 9.99 7.98
CA HIS A 240 21.57 11.30 7.96
C HIS A 240 20.07 11.21 8.18
N LEU A 241 19.40 10.23 7.58
CA LEU A 241 17.97 10.00 7.72
C LEU A 241 17.59 9.26 9.01
N GLN A 242 18.58 8.72 9.72
CA GLN A 242 18.35 7.80 10.86
C GLN A 242 17.38 6.69 10.46
N ALA A 243 17.57 6.13 9.26
CA ALA A 243 16.65 5.17 8.67
C ALA A 243 16.60 3.88 9.51
N ARG A 244 15.37 3.36 9.74
CA ARG A 244 15.17 2.07 10.43
C ARG A 244 15.54 0.86 9.59
N GLY A 245 15.62 1.02 8.30
CA GLY A 245 16.00 0.00 7.33
C GLY A 245 16.10 0.57 5.92
N ILE A 246 16.71 -0.21 5.04
CA ILE A 246 16.83 0.10 3.62
C ILE A 246 16.17 -0.97 2.77
N VAL A 247 15.60 -0.56 1.64
CA VAL A 247 15.05 -1.41 0.59
C VAL A 247 15.72 -1.05 -0.72
N LEU A 248 16.58 -1.94 -1.22
CA LEU A 248 17.22 -1.81 -2.52
C LEU A 248 16.35 -2.51 -3.57
N TYR A 249 15.76 -1.73 -4.47
CA TYR A 249 14.95 -2.27 -5.56
C TYR A 249 15.78 -2.39 -6.83
N SER A 250 15.76 -3.57 -7.47
CA SER A 250 16.36 -3.76 -8.79
C SER A 250 15.53 -4.70 -9.66
N SER A 251 15.16 -4.22 -10.86
CA SER A 251 14.53 -5.01 -11.92
C SER A 251 15.52 -5.75 -12.81
N LYS A 252 16.82 -5.46 -12.65
CA LYS A 252 17.91 -6.03 -13.44
C LYS A 252 18.87 -6.87 -12.59
N ALA A 253 19.68 -7.68 -13.25
CA ALA A 253 20.78 -8.39 -12.61
C ALA A 253 21.72 -7.41 -11.88
N MET A 254 22.08 -7.74 -10.63
CA MET A 254 23.00 -6.98 -9.79
C MET A 254 24.40 -7.58 -9.84
N ASN A 255 25.42 -6.74 -9.66
CA ASN A 255 26.77 -7.23 -9.43
C ASN A 255 26.93 -7.65 -7.96
N LEU A 256 26.71 -8.93 -7.69
CA LEU A 256 26.72 -9.48 -6.33
C LEU A 256 28.13 -9.46 -5.68
N THR A 257 29.20 -9.33 -6.45
CA THR A 257 30.57 -9.21 -5.88
C THR A 257 30.76 -7.87 -5.17
N GLN A 258 29.99 -6.86 -5.56
CA GLN A 258 30.01 -5.52 -4.95
C GLN A 258 28.99 -5.37 -3.80
N LEU A 259 28.06 -6.30 -3.62
CA LEU A 259 27.00 -6.22 -2.62
C LEU A 259 27.53 -6.05 -1.18
N PRO A 260 28.55 -6.79 -0.71
CA PRO A 260 29.12 -6.59 0.63
C PRO A 260 29.68 -5.17 0.81
N LYS A 261 30.31 -4.62 -0.23
CA LYS A 261 30.83 -3.24 -0.20
C LYS A 261 29.71 -2.21 -0.20
N LEU A 262 28.66 -2.43 -0.99
CA LEU A 262 27.47 -1.57 -1.05
C LEU A 262 26.76 -1.48 0.32
N LEU A 263 26.66 -2.60 1.02
CA LEU A 263 25.99 -2.70 2.32
C LEU A 263 26.92 -2.47 3.50
N SER A 264 28.21 -2.22 3.24
CA SER A 264 29.21 -1.97 4.29
C SER A 264 28.86 -0.71 5.09
N GLY A 265 29.01 -0.79 6.42
CA GLY A 265 28.72 0.33 7.34
C GLY A 265 27.24 0.51 7.68
N ILE A 266 26.31 -0.19 6.99
CA ILE A 266 24.88 -0.09 7.26
C ILE A 266 24.51 -1.05 8.40
N ARG A 267 24.01 -0.51 9.51
CA ARG A 267 23.68 -1.27 10.72
C ARG A 267 22.19 -1.62 10.84
N CYS A 268 21.33 -0.92 10.09
CA CYS A 268 19.90 -1.18 10.10
C CYS A 268 19.51 -2.40 9.22
N ALA A 269 18.23 -2.80 9.28
CA ALA A 269 17.67 -3.86 8.44
C ALA A 269 17.85 -3.56 6.95
N LYS A 270 18.12 -4.61 6.16
CA LYS A 270 18.37 -4.53 4.73
C LYS A 270 17.44 -5.46 3.99
N MET A 271 16.91 -5.00 2.86
CA MET A 271 16.08 -5.81 1.99
C MET A 271 16.47 -5.56 0.53
N ILE A 272 16.60 -6.63 -0.25
CA ILE A 272 16.71 -6.56 -1.70
C ILE A 272 15.38 -6.99 -2.29
N VAL A 273 14.83 -6.17 -3.18
CA VAL A 273 13.51 -6.37 -3.77
C VAL A 273 13.56 -6.32 -5.29
N GLY A 274 12.69 -7.10 -5.91
CA GLY A 274 12.45 -7.08 -7.34
C GLY A 274 12.98 -8.30 -8.09
N PRO A 275 12.87 -8.30 -9.42
CA PRO A 275 13.26 -9.40 -10.30
C PRO A 275 14.71 -9.88 -10.13
N THR A 276 15.60 -9.01 -9.65
CA THR A 276 16.98 -9.37 -9.31
C THR A 276 17.06 -10.55 -8.33
N VAL A 277 16.05 -10.68 -7.43
CA VAL A 277 16.00 -11.79 -6.45
C VAL A 277 15.78 -13.12 -7.15
N CYS A 278 14.88 -13.17 -8.14
CA CYS A 278 14.66 -14.38 -8.96
C CYS A 278 15.88 -14.69 -9.84
N ILE A 279 16.50 -13.66 -10.44
CA ILE A 279 17.68 -13.81 -11.31
C ILE A 279 18.85 -14.43 -10.55
N HIS A 280 19.07 -14.01 -9.30
CA HIS A 280 20.21 -14.40 -8.48
C HIS A 280 19.82 -15.21 -7.24
N HIS A 281 18.71 -15.95 -7.30
CA HIS A 281 18.12 -16.59 -6.12
C HIS A 281 19.12 -17.42 -5.30
N ALA A 282 19.89 -18.31 -5.96
CA ALA A 282 20.84 -19.19 -5.26
C ALA A 282 21.96 -18.41 -4.56
N GLU A 283 22.53 -17.42 -5.23
CA GLU A 283 23.65 -16.63 -4.70
C GLU A 283 23.16 -15.68 -3.58
N LEU A 284 22.01 -15.02 -3.78
CA LEU A 284 21.43 -14.13 -2.76
C LEU A 284 21.00 -14.89 -1.51
N SER A 285 20.49 -16.11 -1.64
CA SER A 285 20.16 -16.97 -0.50
C SER A 285 21.39 -17.26 0.38
N VAL A 286 22.56 -17.47 -0.23
CA VAL A 286 23.82 -17.59 0.54
C VAL A 286 24.16 -16.26 1.22
N ARG A 287 24.01 -15.14 0.52
CA ARG A 287 24.31 -13.81 1.08
C ARG A 287 23.44 -13.45 2.28
N THR A 288 22.22 -13.95 2.40
CA THR A 288 21.39 -13.71 3.60
C THR A 288 21.98 -14.33 4.86
N THR A 289 22.84 -15.35 4.74
CA THR A 289 23.54 -15.93 5.89
C THR A 289 24.84 -15.21 6.22
N GLU A 290 25.45 -14.55 5.25
CA GLU A 290 26.72 -13.83 5.39
C GLU A 290 26.53 -12.36 5.82
N ILE A 291 25.45 -11.71 5.36
CA ILE A 291 25.15 -10.30 5.63
C ILE A 291 24.06 -10.22 6.68
N ALA A 292 24.42 -9.66 7.82
CA ALA A 292 23.48 -9.50 8.95
C ALA A 292 22.24 -8.68 8.54
N ASP A 293 21.07 -9.14 8.96
CA ASP A 293 19.78 -8.49 8.75
C ASP A 293 19.38 -8.27 7.27
N LEU A 294 19.93 -9.07 6.36
CA LEU A 294 19.52 -9.07 4.95
C LEU A 294 18.29 -9.98 4.74
N SER A 295 17.28 -9.46 4.04
CA SER A 295 16.11 -10.20 3.56
C SER A 295 15.88 -9.96 2.08
N LEU A 296 15.09 -10.83 1.46
CA LEU A 296 14.83 -10.84 0.03
C LEU A 296 13.31 -10.82 -0.22
N ALA A 297 12.89 -10.14 -1.28
CA ALA A 297 11.52 -10.18 -1.75
C ALA A 297 11.47 -9.99 -3.28
N GLU A 298 10.57 -10.68 -3.94
CA GLU A 298 10.54 -10.71 -5.41
C GLU A 298 9.73 -9.54 -5.99
N ASP A 299 8.79 -9.01 -5.22
CA ASP A 299 7.83 -8.01 -5.64
C ASP A 299 7.36 -7.10 -4.46
N PRO A 300 6.55 -6.05 -4.73
CA PRO A 300 6.05 -5.15 -3.70
C PRO A 300 5.22 -5.83 -2.60
N LEU A 301 4.46 -6.88 -2.93
CA LEU A 301 3.58 -7.56 -1.97
C LEU A 301 4.39 -8.45 -1.02
N SER A 302 5.33 -9.20 -1.55
CA SER A 302 6.25 -10.02 -0.76
C SER A 302 7.18 -9.14 0.10
N ALA A 303 7.62 -8.00 -0.42
CA ALA A 303 8.37 -7.01 0.34
C ALA A 303 7.57 -6.47 1.53
N HIS A 304 6.33 -6.05 1.29
CA HIS A 304 5.44 -5.59 2.36
C HIS A 304 5.21 -6.69 3.42
N GLN A 305 4.96 -7.93 2.98
CA GLN A 305 4.74 -9.06 3.90
C GLN A 305 5.97 -9.36 4.76
N GLU A 306 7.15 -9.33 4.17
CA GLU A 306 8.41 -9.57 4.87
C GLU A 306 8.72 -8.44 5.88
N LEU A 307 8.43 -7.18 5.54
CA LEU A 307 8.59 -6.05 6.46
C LEU A 307 7.65 -6.16 7.67
N VAL A 308 6.38 -6.57 7.46
CA VAL A 308 5.43 -6.87 8.55
C VAL A 308 5.96 -8.00 9.43
N ARG A 309 6.41 -9.12 8.82
CA ARG A 309 6.96 -10.27 9.55
C ARG A 309 8.14 -9.90 10.44
N ARG A 310 8.95 -8.94 10.02
CA ARG A 310 10.13 -8.45 10.75
C ARG A 310 9.80 -7.34 11.75
N GLY A 311 8.56 -6.89 11.85
CA GLY A 311 8.14 -5.80 12.73
C GLY A 311 8.73 -4.44 12.33
N LEU A 312 9.04 -4.24 11.06
CA LEU A 312 9.57 -2.99 10.53
C LEU A 312 8.44 -2.01 10.11
N ILE A 313 7.26 -2.56 9.87
CA ILE A 313 6.01 -1.82 9.59
C ILE A 313 4.85 -2.44 10.33
#